data_541e2cc10db0167ed02a1489f61879ab
#
_entry.id   541e2cc10db0167ed02a1489f61879ab
#
_cell.length_a   1.000
_cell.length_b   1.000
_cell.length_c   1.000
_cell.angle_alpha   90.00
_cell.angle_beta   90.00
_cell.angle_gamma   90.00
#
_symmetry.space_group_name_H-M   'P 1'
#
loop_
_entity.id
_entity.type
_entity.pdbx_description
1 polymer ?
#
loop_
_entity_poly.entity_id
_entity_poly.type
_entity_poly.pdbx_seq_one_letter_code
_entity_poly.pdbx_strand_id
1 'polypeptide(L)'
;MKLGILSRSQNLYSTRRLVEAARLRDHEVRVVDYLRCYMNITSHHPEVLLRGEALDFDAVMPRIAASRTFYGTSVVRQFEVMGVYTVNESQAISRSRDKLRSLQILSRTDVDMPHTGFAEQT
;
A
#
# COMPACT_ATOMS: atom_id res chain seq x y z
N MET A 1 14.23 6.70 -10.80
CA MET A 1 14.23 5.62 -9.82
C MET A 1 13.33 4.48 -10.28
N LYS A 2 13.51 3.31 -9.71
CA LYS A 2 12.65 2.14 -9.97
C LYS A 2 11.44 2.21 -9.06
N LEU A 3 10.26 2.38 -9.65
CA LEU A 3 9.00 2.56 -8.93
C LEU A 3 8.06 1.38 -9.18
N GLY A 4 7.63 0.74 -8.11
CA GLY A 4 6.60 -0.31 -8.15
C GLY A 4 5.23 0.26 -7.81
N ILE A 5 4.23 -0.02 -8.63
CA ILE A 5 2.83 0.29 -8.30
C ILE A 5 2.15 -1.03 -7.94
N LEU A 6 1.75 -1.17 -6.68
CA LEU A 6 1.08 -2.38 -6.19
C LEU A 6 -0.41 -2.25 -6.49
N SER A 7 -0.86 -2.92 -7.54
CA SER A 7 -2.25 -2.85 -8.00
C SER A 7 -2.70 -4.21 -8.52
N ARG A 8 -3.98 -4.52 -8.36
CA ARG A 8 -4.58 -5.75 -8.88
C ARG A 8 -4.63 -5.79 -10.41
N SER A 9 -4.60 -4.64 -11.07
CA SER A 9 -4.67 -4.57 -12.52
C SER A 9 -4.02 -3.28 -13.03
N GLN A 10 -3.20 -3.45 -14.06
CA GLN A 10 -2.62 -2.33 -14.79
C GLN A 10 -3.66 -1.56 -15.64
N ASN A 11 -4.84 -2.15 -15.85
CA ASN A 11 -5.89 -1.57 -16.70
C ASN A 11 -6.83 -0.63 -15.94
N LEU A 12 -6.74 -0.56 -14.62
CA LEU A 12 -7.52 0.39 -13.83
C LEU A 12 -7.11 1.84 -14.17
N TYR A 13 -8.10 2.70 -14.33
CA TYR A 13 -7.87 4.10 -14.72
C TYR A 13 -6.84 4.78 -13.82
N SER A 14 -7.02 4.72 -12.50
CA SER A 14 -6.10 5.36 -11.56
C SER A 14 -4.68 4.79 -11.64
N THR A 15 -4.54 3.49 -11.84
CA THR A 15 -3.23 2.84 -12.00
C THR A 15 -2.55 3.31 -13.28
N ARG A 16 -3.28 3.35 -14.41
CA ARG A 16 -2.74 3.87 -15.68
C ARG A 16 -2.26 5.32 -15.57
N ARG A 17 -3.05 6.18 -14.89
CA ARG A 17 -2.67 7.58 -14.68
C ARG A 17 -1.38 7.72 -13.86
N LEU A 18 -1.20 6.87 -12.85
CA LEU A 18 0.03 6.85 -12.06
C LEU A 18 1.23 6.38 -12.88
N VAL A 19 1.05 5.37 -13.74
CA VAL A 19 2.10 4.90 -14.66
C VAL A 19 2.53 6.01 -15.61
N GLU A 20 1.56 6.69 -16.22
CA GLU A 20 1.83 7.83 -17.13
C GLU A 20 2.59 8.94 -16.43
N ALA A 21 2.15 9.33 -15.23
CA ALA A 21 2.80 10.38 -14.44
C ALA A 21 4.23 10.01 -14.05
N ALA A 22 4.48 8.75 -13.70
CA ALA A 22 5.81 8.25 -13.38
C ALA A 22 6.75 8.30 -14.60
N ARG A 23 6.26 7.86 -15.75
CA ARG A 23 7.03 7.88 -17.00
C ARG A 23 7.37 9.29 -17.47
N LEU A 24 6.42 10.23 -17.31
CA LEU A 24 6.66 11.65 -17.63
C LEU A 24 7.74 12.29 -16.76
N ARG A 25 8.04 11.69 -15.61
CA ARG A 25 9.10 12.12 -14.69
C ARG A 25 10.36 11.26 -14.78
N ASP A 26 10.49 10.52 -15.86
CA ASP A 26 11.65 9.66 -16.18
C ASP A 26 11.91 8.57 -15.14
N HIS A 27 10.87 8.08 -14.46
CA HIS A 27 10.97 6.91 -13.59
C HIS A 27 10.74 5.62 -14.39
N GLU A 28 11.53 4.60 -14.05
CA GLU A 28 11.23 3.24 -14.47
C GLU A 28 10.09 2.71 -13.60
N VAL A 29 8.95 2.39 -14.20
CA VAL A 29 7.74 2.00 -13.47
C VAL A 29 7.26 0.63 -13.88
N ARG A 30 6.88 -0.19 -12.88
CA ARG A 30 6.29 -1.51 -13.08
C ARG A 30 5.05 -1.65 -12.21
N VAL A 31 3.97 -2.13 -12.80
CA VAL A 31 2.76 -2.51 -12.05
C VAL A 31 2.89 -3.96 -11.59
N VAL A 32 2.68 -4.19 -10.32
CA VAL A 32 2.78 -5.51 -9.70
C VAL A 32 1.46 -5.87 -9.04
N ASP A 33 0.90 -7.02 -9.41
CA ASP A 33 -0.26 -7.57 -8.71
C ASP A 33 0.19 -8.12 -7.35
N TYR A 34 -0.08 -7.37 -6.29
CA TYR A 34 0.35 -7.72 -4.94
C TYR A 34 -0.27 -9.01 -4.43
N LEU A 35 -1.41 -9.45 -4.98
CA LEU A 35 -2.03 -10.72 -4.60
C LEU A 35 -1.27 -11.94 -5.12
N ARG A 36 -0.39 -11.74 -6.10
CA ARG A 36 0.48 -12.78 -6.66
C ARG A 36 1.88 -12.76 -6.09
N CYS A 37 2.16 -11.81 -5.21
CA CYS A 37 3.45 -11.73 -4.54
C CYS A 37 3.57 -12.78 -3.44
N TYR A 38 4.76 -13.30 -3.30
CA TYR A 38 5.18 -14.18 -2.21
C TYR A 38 6.19 -13.44 -1.35
N MET A 39 6.04 -13.53 -0.03
CA MET A 39 6.96 -12.91 0.92
C MET A 39 7.86 -13.98 1.53
N ASN A 40 9.17 -13.79 1.39
CA ASN A 40 10.16 -14.60 2.07
C ASN A 40 10.60 -13.87 3.34
N ILE A 41 10.16 -14.37 4.49
CA ILE A 41 10.37 -13.72 5.79
C ILE A 41 11.55 -14.39 6.46
N THR A 42 12.73 -13.79 6.33
CA THR A 42 13.97 -14.27 6.92
C THR A 42 14.69 -13.17 7.68
N SER A 43 15.53 -13.55 8.65
CA SER A 43 16.19 -12.58 9.54
C SER A 43 17.14 -11.61 8.83
N HIS A 44 17.78 -12.04 7.76
CA HIS A 44 18.86 -11.27 7.12
C HIS A 44 18.61 -10.92 5.67
N HIS A 45 17.57 -11.48 5.06
CA HIS A 45 17.33 -11.33 3.63
C HIS A 45 15.84 -11.37 3.30
N PRO A 46 15.05 -10.40 3.83
CA PRO A 46 13.63 -10.33 3.49
C PRO A 46 13.45 -10.01 2.02
N GLU A 47 12.51 -10.69 1.38
CA GLU A 47 12.24 -10.52 -0.05
C GLU A 47 10.76 -10.48 -0.33
N VAL A 48 10.40 -9.81 -1.42
CA VAL A 48 9.11 -9.96 -2.09
C VAL A 48 9.40 -10.52 -3.47
N LEU A 49 8.75 -11.65 -3.78
CA LEU A 49 8.95 -12.35 -5.04
C LEU A 49 7.66 -12.38 -5.85
N LEU A 50 7.80 -12.27 -7.16
CA LEU A 50 6.73 -12.46 -8.12
C LEU A 50 7.19 -13.51 -9.13
N ARG A 51 6.52 -14.66 -9.17
CA ARG A 51 6.88 -15.77 -10.06
C ARG A 51 8.35 -16.16 -9.93
N GLY A 52 8.86 -16.21 -8.70
CA GLY A 52 10.25 -16.56 -8.42
C GLY A 52 11.27 -15.44 -8.63
N GLU A 53 10.86 -14.30 -9.16
CA GLU A 53 11.72 -13.13 -9.32
C GLU A 53 11.68 -12.25 -8.09
N ALA A 54 12.82 -11.96 -7.49
CA ALA A 54 12.92 -11.00 -6.41
C ALA A 54 12.69 -9.58 -6.93
N LEU A 55 11.74 -8.87 -6.34
CA LEU A 55 11.41 -7.51 -6.74
C LEU A 55 12.36 -6.51 -6.11
N ASP A 56 12.94 -5.65 -6.94
CA ASP A 56 13.91 -4.63 -6.55
C ASP A 56 13.39 -3.26 -6.95
N PHE A 57 12.83 -2.53 -5.98
CA PHE A 57 12.31 -1.17 -6.17
C PHE A 57 12.99 -0.19 -5.22
N ASP A 58 13.14 1.06 -5.67
CA ASP A 58 13.54 2.18 -4.81
C ASP A 58 12.35 2.66 -3.98
N ALA A 59 11.16 2.63 -4.55
CA ALA A 59 9.92 3.02 -3.90
C ALA A 59 8.74 2.20 -4.42
N VAL A 60 7.73 2.04 -3.59
CA VAL A 60 6.45 1.43 -3.99
C VAL A 60 5.29 2.36 -3.67
N MET A 61 4.30 2.34 -4.55
CA MET A 61 3.07 3.08 -4.40
C MET A 61 1.90 2.10 -4.29
N PRO A 62 1.37 1.86 -3.08
CA PRO A 62 0.28 0.93 -2.88
C PRO A 62 -1.06 1.44 -3.42
N ARG A 63 -1.76 0.59 -4.16
CA ARG A 63 -3.14 0.76 -4.58
C ARG A 63 -3.94 -0.45 -4.13
N ILE A 64 -4.07 -0.60 -2.81
CA ILE A 64 -4.66 -1.78 -2.19
C ILE A 64 -6.17 -1.68 -2.16
N ALA A 65 -6.87 -2.70 -2.66
CA ALA A 65 -8.33 -2.77 -2.59
C ALA A 65 -8.79 -2.95 -1.13
N ALA A 66 -9.92 -2.32 -0.78
CA ALA A 66 -10.46 -2.37 0.58
C ALA A 66 -10.71 -3.81 1.07
N SER A 67 -11.17 -4.70 0.17
CA SER A 67 -11.43 -6.11 0.47
C SER A 67 -10.16 -6.95 0.68
N ARG A 68 -8.98 -6.40 0.39
CA ARG A 68 -7.70 -7.10 0.46
C ARG A 68 -6.70 -6.38 1.35
N THR A 69 -7.18 -5.64 2.33
CA THR A 69 -6.35 -4.80 3.21
C THR A 69 -5.31 -5.60 3.97
N PHE A 70 -5.68 -6.75 4.54
CA PHE A 70 -4.74 -7.56 5.34
C PHE A 70 -3.53 -8.01 4.52
N TYR A 71 -3.75 -8.69 3.39
CA TYR A 71 -2.65 -9.18 2.58
C TYR A 71 -1.89 -8.05 1.89
N GLY A 72 -2.60 -7.07 1.35
CA GLY A 72 -1.99 -5.93 0.69
C GLY A 72 -1.07 -5.12 1.62
N THR A 73 -1.52 -4.82 2.82
CA THR A 73 -0.68 -4.11 3.80
C THR A 73 0.48 -4.96 4.29
N SER A 74 0.33 -6.28 4.33
CA SER A 74 1.43 -7.19 4.66
C SER A 74 2.53 -7.13 3.61
N VAL A 75 2.18 -7.09 2.33
CA VAL A 75 3.15 -6.90 1.23
C VAL A 75 3.84 -5.53 1.33
N VAL A 76 3.09 -4.46 1.58
CA VAL A 76 3.65 -3.11 1.78
C VAL A 76 4.64 -3.11 2.95
N ARG A 77 4.27 -3.72 4.07
CA ARG A 77 5.13 -3.84 5.25
C ARG A 77 6.41 -4.62 4.95
N GLN A 78 6.32 -5.65 4.12
CA GLN A 78 7.52 -6.39 3.71
C GLN A 78 8.49 -5.50 2.94
N PHE A 79 8.00 -4.65 2.04
CA PHE A 79 8.84 -3.65 1.37
C PHE A 79 9.44 -2.65 2.36
N GLU A 80 8.69 -2.22 3.37
CA GLU A 80 9.21 -1.35 4.44
C GLU A 80 10.36 -2.02 5.20
N VAL A 81 10.21 -3.30 5.54
CA VAL A 81 11.28 -4.09 6.19
C VAL A 81 12.53 -4.19 5.31
N MET A 82 12.36 -4.24 4.00
CA MET A 82 13.46 -4.25 3.04
C MET A 82 14.13 -2.88 2.87
N GLY A 83 13.62 -1.83 3.51
CA GLY A 83 14.12 -0.46 3.38
C GLY A 83 13.61 0.28 2.15
N VAL A 84 12.60 -0.23 1.47
CA VAL A 84 11.98 0.41 0.31
C VAL A 84 11.03 1.51 0.79
N TYR A 85 11.12 2.68 0.16
CA TYR A 85 10.22 3.78 0.47
C TYR A 85 8.79 3.48 0.02
N THR A 86 7.82 3.67 0.90
CA THR A 86 6.41 3.38 0.61
C THR A 86 5.54 4.64 0.69
N VAL A 87 4.68 4.83 -0.30
CA VAL A 87 3.70 5.92 -0.36
C VAL A 87 2.33 5.34 -0.68
N ASN A 88 1.46 5.13 0.27
CA ASN A 88 1.55 5.39 1.70
C ASN A 88 2.13 4.20 2.49
N GLU A 89 2.46 4.45 3.75
CA GLU A 89 2.91 3.40 4.67
C GLU A 89 1.80 2.39 5.01
N SER A 90 2.21 1.16 5.32
CA SER A 90 1.28 0.08 5.68
C SER A 90 0.38 0.44 6.86
N GLN A 91 0.95 1.07 7.88
CA GLN A 91 0.20 1.49 9.07
C GLN A 91 -0.83 2.57 8.74
N ALA A 92 -0.50 3.52 7.87
CA ALA A 92 -1.44 4.55 7.42
C ALA A 92 -2.62 3.94 6.66
N ILE A 93 -2.36 2.97 5.80
CA ILE A 93 -3.40 2.24 5.07
C ILE A 93 -4.32 1.50 6.06
N SER A 94 -3.74 0.76 7.01
CA SER A 94 -4.52 0.01 8.00
C SER A 94 -5.39 0.93 8.86
N ARG A 95 -4.86 2.05 9.32
CA ARG A 95 -5.60 3.04 10.11
C ARG A 95 -6.76 3.67 9.32
N SER A 96 -6.54 4.00 8.06
CA SER A 96 -7.57 4.60 7.21
C SER A 96 -8.70 3.62 6.85
N ARG A 97 -8.40 2.32 6.83
CA ARG A 97 -9.39 1.28 6.53
C ARG A 97 -10.23 0.89 7.75
N ASP A 98 -9.74 1.13 8.95
CA ASP A 98 -10.48 0.99 10.19
C ASP A 98 -11.23 2.30 10.46
N LYS A 99 -12.50 2.32 10.07
CA LYS A 99 -13.33 3.54 10.12
C LYS A 99 -13.44 4.11 11.54
N LEU A 100 -13.68 3.25 12.52
CA LEU A 100 -13.78 3.68 13.92
C LEU A 100 -12.45 4.25 14.41
N ARG A 101 -11.37 3.53 14.18
CA ARG A 101 -10.02 3.97 14.59
C ARG A 101 -9.63 5.28 13.92
N SER A 102 -9.90 5.45 12.61
CA SER A 102 -9.58 6.68 11.91
C SER A 102 -10.34 7.88 12.47
N LEU A 103 -11.62 7.72 12.81
CA LEU A 103 -12.41 8.75 13.45
C LEU A 103 -11.89 9.11 14.85
N GLN A 104 -11.51 8.10 15.63
CA GLN A 104 -10.90 8.32 16.96
C GLN A 104 -9.56 9.08 16.85
N ILE A 105 -8.73 8.75 15.87
CA ILE A 105 -7.47 9.45 15.64
C ILE A 105 -7.74 10.91 15.24
N LEU A 106 -8.64 11.15 14.28
CA LEU A 106 -8.99 12.48 13.81
C LEU A 106 -9.62 13.35 14.89
N SER A 107 -10.38 12.76 15.82
CA SER A 107 -11.01 13.49 16.93
C SER A 107 -10.00 14.18 17.85
N ARG A 108 -8.73 13.79 17.80
CA ARG A 108 -7.64 14.36 18.60
C ARG A 108 -6.87 15.47 17.86
N THR A 109 -7.31 15.80 16.67
CA THR A 109 -6.72 16.85 15.84
C THR A 109 -7.63 18.06 15.75
N ASP A 110 -7.15 19.13 15.16
CA ASP A 110 -7.95 20.35 14.93
C ASP A 110 -8.84 20.27 13.67
N VAL A 111 -9.03 19.06 13.14
CA VAL A 111 -9.89 18.85 11.99
C VAL A 111 -11.35 18.73 12.44
N ASP A 112 -12.20 19.59 11.92
CA ASP A 112 -13.64 19.51 12.16
C ASP A 112 -14.21 18.23 11.54
N MET A 113 -15.04 17.54 12.29
CA MET A 113 -15.69 16.31 11.85
C MET A 113 -17.16 16.29 12.30
N PRO A 114 -18.03 15.59 11.58
CA PRO A 114 -19.42 15.42 11.97
C PRO A 114 -19.51 14.71 13.33
N HIS A 115 -20.51 15.08 14.13
CA HIS A 115 -20.80 14.37 15.38
C HIS A 115 -21.11 12.90 15.05
N THR A 116 -20.34 11.99 15.61
CA THR A 116 -20.42 10.57 15.27
C THR A 116 -20.50 9.73 16.54
N GLY A 117 -21.52 8.87 16.61
CA GLY A 117 -21.67 7.87 17.67
C GLY A 117 -21.44 6.47 17.10
N PHE A 118 -20.90 5.59 17.91
CA PHE A 118 -20.73 4.18 17.58
C PHE A 118 -21.13 3.31 18.77
N ALA A 119 -21.94 2.29 18.51
CA ALA A 119 -22.33 1.30 19.51
C ALA A 119 -22.38 -0.09 18.85
N GLU A 120 -22.02 -1.11 19.61
CA GLU A 120 -22.11 -2.49 19.14
C GLU A 120 -23.54 -2.97 19.09
N GLN A 121 -24.34 -2.60 20.10
CA GLN A 121 -25.77 -2.87 20.18
C GLN A 121 -26.51 -1.61 20.64
N THR A 122 -27.69 -1.40 20.10
CA THR A 122 -28.61 -0.31 20.50
C THR A 122 -29.77 -0.84 21.31
#